data_f7822d72bf60ea495f54f6d1530077c4
#
_entry.id   f7822d72bf60ea495f54f6d1530077c4
#
_cell.length_a   1.000
_cell.length_b   1.000
_cell.length_c   1.000
_cell.angle_alpha   90.00
_cell.angle_beta   90.00
_cell.angle_gamma   90.00
#
_symmetry.space_group_name_H-M   'P 1'
#
loop_
_entity.id
_entity.type
_entity.pdbx_description
1 polymer ?
#
loop_
_entity_poly.entity_id
_entity_poly.type
_entity_poly.pdbx_seq_one_letter_code
_entity_poly.pdbx_strand_id
1 'polypeptide(L)' 'MLPSNRAFERRMIALAPNTGILYYVAFVDRGEVRRIISLRRANRREVKHYVQSI' A
#
# COMPACT_ATOMS: atom_id res chain seq x y z
N MET A 1 13.58 13.76 -18.47
CA MET A 1 13.17 13.51 -18.15
C MET A 1 12.22 13.31 -17.64
N LEU A 2 11.84 13.59 -17.63
CA LEU A 2 11.06 13.31 -16.94
C LEU A 2 10.14 12.50 -17.22
N PRO A 3 10.09 11.71 -16.92
CA PRO A 3 9.14 10.80 -17.35
C PRO A 3 7.79 11.23 -16.90
N SER A 4 7.13 11.76 -17.81
CA SER A 4 5.81 12.29 -17.54
C SER A 4 4.84 11.21 -17.09
N ASN A 5 5.09 9.98 -17.48
CA ASN A 5 4.24 8.87 -17.07
C ASN A 5 4.16 8.72 -15.57
N ARG A 6 5.24 8.97 -14.91
CA ARG A 6 5.28 8.83 -13.47
C ARG A 6 4.52 9.91 -12.74
N ALA A 7 4.27 11.00 -13.41
CA ALA A 7 3.53 12.07 -12.81
C ALA A 7 2.09 11.67 -12.51
N PHE A 8 1.58 10.67 -13.22
CA PHE A 8 0.21 10.22 -13.06
C PHE A 8 0.08 8.95 -12.25
N GLU A 9 1.20 8.35 -11.91
CA GLU A 9 1.20 7.12 -11.13
C GLU A 9 1.71 7.40 -9.74
N ARG A 10 0.92 7.08 -8.75
CA ARG A 10 1.31 7.20 -7.36
C ARG A 10 1.40 5.81 -6.77
N ARG A 11 2.60 5.47 -6.31
CA ARG A 11 2.77 4.22 -5.58
C ARG A 11 2.40 4.50 -4.13
N MET A 12 1.42 3.78 -3.66
CA MET A 12 0.91 3.96 -2.31
C MET A 12 1.01 2.66 -1.54
N ILE A 13 1.12 2.80 -0.23
CA ILE A 13 1.22 1.64 0.65
C ILE A 13 0.15 1.78 1.71
N ALA A 14 -0.55 0.69 1.96
CA ALA A 14 -1.57 0.65 2.99
C ALA A 14 -1.41 -0.61 3.82
N LEU A 15 -1.78 -0.51 5.08
CA LEU A 15 -1.86 -1.67 5.96
C LEU A 15 -3.34 -1.95 6.15
N ALA A 16 -3.76 -3.14 5.74
CA ALA A 16 -5.17 -3.49 5.72
C ALA A 16 -5.42 -4.77 6.52
N PRO A 17 -6.25 -4.69 7.55
CA PRO A 17 -6.61 -5.89 8.30
C PRO A 17 -7.65 -6.71 7.56
N ASN A 18 -7.50 -8.01 7.62
CA ASN A 18 -8.46 -8.92 7.02
C ASN A 18 -8.45 -10.22 7.81
N THR A 19 -9.57 -10.58 8.41
CA THR A 19 -9.75 -11.79 9.20
C THR A 19 -8.67 -11.97 10.26
N GLY A 20 -8.34 -10.89 10.94
CA GLY A 20 -7.36 -10.93 12.02
C GLY A 20 -5.92 -10.89 11.59
N ILE A 21 -5.67 -10.81 10.29
CA ILE A 21 -4.31 -10.73 9.76
C ILE A 21 -4.13 -9.36 9.11
N LEU A 22 -3.01 -8.73 9.42
CA LEU A 22 -2.68 -7.45 8.81
C LEU A 22 -1.88 -7.68 7.55
N TYR A 23 -2.30 -7.06 6.46
CA TYR A 23 -1.64 -7.18 5.16
C TYR A 23 -1.01 -5.86 4.76
N TYR A 24 0.15 -5.99 4.13
CA TYR A 24 0.85 -4.87 3.51
C TYR A 24 0.46 -4.87 2.04
N VAL A 25 -0.14 -3.78 1.60
CA VAL A 25 -0.65 -3.67 0.24
C VAL A 25 0.05 -2.51 -0.45
N ALA A 26 0.72 -2.80 -1.55
CA ALA A 26 1.29 -1.77 -2.40
C ALA A 26 0.45 -1.66 -3.65
N PHE A 27 0.04 -0.46 -3.99
CA PHE A 27 -0.80 -0.26 -5.15
C PHE A 27 -0.45 1.04 -5.87
N VAL A 28 -0.88 1.13 -7.10
CA VAL A 28 -0.72 2.32 -7.91
C VAL A 28 -2.08 2.96 -8.10
N ASP A 29 -2.13 4.25 -7.86
CA ASP A 29 -3.34 5.03 -8.04
C ASP A 29 -3.17 5.88 -9.30
N ARG A 30 -4.02 5.65 -10.29
CA ARG A 30 -4.02 6.39 -11.53
C ARG A 30 -5.28 7.24 -11.67
N GLY A 31 -5.73 7.80 -10.58
CA GLY A 31 -6.93 8.58 -10.60
C GLY A 31 -8.17 7.68 -10.48
N GLU A 32 -8.70 7.27 -11.60
CA GLU A 32 -9.90 6.44 -11.59
C GLU A 32 -9.63 4.97 -11.34
N VAL A 33 -8.39 4.53 -11.58
CA VAL A 33 -8.04 3.12 -11.51
C VAL A 33 -6.98 2.90 -10.44
N ARG A 34 -7.23 1.91 -9.60
CA ARG A 34 -6.27 1.47 -8.62
C ARG A 34 -5.85 0.06 -8.94
N ARG A 35 -4.55 -0.16 -8.96
CA ARG A 35 -4.00 -1.44 -9.30
C ARG A 35 -3.12 -1.94 -8.18
N ILE A 36 -3.42 -3.12 -7.67
CA ILE A 36 -2.60 -3.73 -6.64
C ILE A 36 -1.35 -4.30 -7.29
N ILE A 37 -0.19 -3.88 -6.80
CA ILE A 37 1.09 -4.36 -7.30
C ILE A 37 1.58 -5.51 -6.45
N SER A 38 1.39 -5.42 -5.14
CA SER A 38 1.95 -6.38 -4.21
C SER A 38 1.06 -6.51 -3.00
N LEU A 39 0.94 -7.74 -2.53
CA LEU A 39 0.17 -8.05 -1.34
C LEU A 39 0.95 -9.08 -0.54
N ARG A 40 1.25 -8.77 0.72
CA ARG A 40 1.92 -9.71 1.60
C ARG A 40 1.50 -9.46 3.03
N ARG A 41 1.78 -10.41 3.89
CA ARG A 41 1.49 -10.22 5.30
C ARG A 41 2.42 -9.16 5.87
N ALA A 42 1.90 -8.32 6.74
CA ALA A 42 2.70 -7.33 7.42
C ALA A 42 3.68 -8.01 8.36
N ASN A 43 4.89 -7.48 8.46
CA ASN A 43 5.86 -8.01 9.40
C ASN A 43 5.61 -7.41 10.79
N ARG A 44 6.38 -7.86 11.76
CA ARG A 44 6.20 -7.46 13.15
C ARG A 44 6.29 -5.95 13.34
N ARG A 45 7.23 -5.34 12.67
CA ARG A 45 7.44 -3.90 12.74
C ARG A 45 6.23 -3.14 12.19
N GLU A 46 5.71 -3.61 11.09
CA GLU A 46 4.55 -2.98 10.45
C GLU A 46 3.31 -3.12 11.30
N VAL A 47 3.12 -4.27 11.91
CA VAL A 47 2.00 -4.49 12.81
C VAL A 47 2.08 -3.54 14.00
N LYS A 48 3.26 -3.41 14.57
CA LYS A 48 3.45 -2.52 15.70
C LYS A 48 3.15 -1.08 15.34
N HIS A 49 3.61 -0.66 14.17
CA HIS A 49 3.37 0.69 13.68
C HIS A 49 1.88 0.95 13.49
N TYR A 50 1.18 -0.01 12.94
CA TYR A 50 -0.25 0.10 12.71
C TYR A 50 -1.01 0.26 14.03
N VAL A 51 -0.68 -0.59 14.99
CA VAL A 51 -1.34 -0.57 16.30
C VAL A 51 -1.11 0.76 17.01
N GLN A 52 0.09 1.30 16.89
CA GLN A 52 0.40 2.58 17.50
C GLN A 52 -0.30 3.76 16.83
N SER A 53 -0.72 3.60 15.61
CA SER A 53 -1.38 4.65 14.85
C SER A 53 -2.89 4.74 15.09
N ILE A 54 -3.46 3.75 15.72
CA ILE A 54 -4.91 3.70 15.95
C ILE A 54 -5.37 4.64 17.07
#